data_052fa9fc78200e8ccb50583d56036d56
#
_entry.id   052fa9fc78200e8ccb50583d56036d56
#
_cell.length_a   1.000
_cell.length_b   1.000
_cell.length_c   1.000
_cell.angle_alpha   90.00
_cell.angle_beta   90.00
_cell.angle_gamma   90.00
#
_symmetry.space_group_name_H-M   'P 1'
#
loop_
_entity.id
_entity.type
_entity.pdbx_description
1 polymer ?
#
loop_
_entity_poly.entity_id
_entity_poly.type
_entity_poly.pdbx_seq_one_letter_code
_entity_poly.pdbx_strand_id
1 'polypeptide(L)'
;MKKRLLSILLAMMMALSILPTTSLAASSVEEALGEIDIYNGGTELSYLMINGRVRTLIYTYYNYVNAKGETREIPAYCVNPNITGVPQTVGVGESIEYLAEEKTSDPKVLGIVANGYPTRSLEELGLENKYQGYYATKMALWCYLLSNWDINNLKVNSSLTGVELQRAQKMLAAAKDIYARGTAWTEVLAPEVTCSPDRDTAYQVTI
;
A
#
# COMPACT_ATOMS: atom_id res chain seq x y z
N MET A 1 25.37 52.57 -39.17
CA MET A 1 24.32 51.53 -39.01
C MET A 1 24.80 50.30 -38.23
N LYS A 2 25.99 49.74 -38.45
CA LYS A 2 26.49 48.53 -37.77
C LYS A 2 26.54 48.61 -36.23
N LYS A 3 26.92 49.78 -35.66
CA LYS A 3 26.96 49.94 -34.16
C LYS A 3 25.61 49.94 -33.48
N ARG A 4 24.53 50.38 -34.13
CA ARG A 4 23.18 50.39 -33.58
C ARG A 4 22.54 48.98 -33.61
N LEU A 5 22.85 48.18 -34.64
CA LEU A 5 22.44 46.80 -34.74
C LEU A 5 23.08 45.93 -33.65
N LEU A 6 24.38 46.16 -33.37
CA LEU A 6 25.06 45.42 -32.31
C LEU A 6 24.51 45.75 -30.92
N SER A 7 24.11 47.00 -30.68
CA SER A 7 23.52 47.44 -29.41
C SER A 7 22.11 46.82 -29.17
N ILE A 8 21.33 46.70 -30.23
CA ILE A 8 19.99 46.05 -30.16
C ILE A 8 20.13 44.55 -29.93
N LEU A 9 21.12 43.92 -30.58
CA LEU A 9 21.37 42.48 -30.39
C LEU A 9 21.83 42.17 -28.97
N LEU A 10 22.68 43.01 -28.37
CA LEU A 10 23.17 42.89 -27.01
C LEU A 10 22.03 43.10 -25.97
N ALA A 11 21.14 44.07 -26.21
CA ALA A 11 19.98 44.31 -25.36
C ALA A 11 18.98 43.16 -25.42
N MET A 12 18.80 42.53 -26.58
CA MET A 12 17.93 41.40 -26.75
C MET A 12 18.49 40.14 -26.07
N MET A 13 19.81 39.93 -26.09
CA MET A 13 20.43 38.83 -25.33
C MET A 13 20.34 39.04 -23.80
N MET A 14 20.45 40.27 -23.32
CA MET A 14 20.27 40.55 -21.90
C MET A 14 18.80 40.40 -21.46
N ALA A 15 17.85 40.73 -22.31
CA ALA A 15 16.43 40.54 -22.01
C ALA A 15 16.03 39.05 -21.95
N LEU A 16 16.70 38.21 -22.74
CA LEU A 16 16.49 36.74 -22.67
C LEU A 16 17.13 36.12 -21.41
N SER A 17 18.15 36.74 -20.82
CA SER A 17 18.77 36.26 -19.57
C SER A 17 18.02 36.68 -18.30
N ILE A 18 17.03 37.58 -18.43
CA ILE A 18 16.17 38.05 -17.34
C ILE A 18 14.80 37.36 -17.38
N LEU A 19 14.53 36.50 -18.37
CA LEU A 19 13.42 35.58 -18.24
C LEU A 19 13.75 34.80 -16.98
N PRO A 20 12.86 34.85 -15.95
CA PRO A 20 13.02 33.91 -14.87
C PRO A 20 13.07 32.57 -15.60
N THR A 21 14.20 31.89 -15.50
CA THR A 21 14.13 30.44 -15.53
C THR A 21 13.10 30.14 -14.45
N THR A 22 11.85 30.07 -14.84
CA THR A 22 11.00 29.12 -14.18
C THR A 22 11.81 27.85 -14.27
N SER A 23 12.67 27.63 -13.26
CA SER A 23 12.94 26.30 -12.90
C SER A 23 11.54 25.71 -12.91
N LEU A 24 11.31 24.85 -13.86
CA LEU A 24 10.54 23.67 -13.59
C LEU A 24 11.36 22.99 -12.47
N ALA A 25 11.44 23.64 -11.30
CA ALA A 25 11.33 22.94 -10.09
C ALA A 25 10.15 22.05 -10.42
N ALA A 26 10.42 20.78 -10.68
CA ALA A 26 9.41 19.80 -10.51
C ALA A 26 8.74 20.30 -9.25
N SER A 27 7.61 21.00 -9.41
CA SER A 27 6.69 21.08 -8.36
C SER A 27 6.59 19.60 -8.04
N SER A 28 7.21 19.20 -6.94
CA SER A 28 6.63 18.17 -6.18
C SER A 28 5.20 18.63 -6.10
N VAL A 29 4.41 18.17 -7.05
CA VAL A 29 3.00 18.11 -6.91
C VAL A 29 2.95 17.19 -5.71
N GLU A 30 2.96 17.76 -4.52
CA GLU A 30 2.13 17.27 -3.45
C GLU A 30 0.74 17.33 -4.07
N GLU A 31 0.53 16.39 -4.95
CA GLU A 31 -0.79 15.96 -5.35
C GLU A 31 -1.38 15.61 -4.01
N ALA A 32 -2.25 16.47 -3.52
CA ALA A 32 -2.96 16.25 -2.29
C ALA A 32 -3.45 14.81 -2.42
N LEU A 33 -2.89 13.94 -1.59
CA LEU A 33 -3.28 12.55 -1.55
C LEU A 33 -4.75 12.65 -1.21
N GLY A 34 -5.64 12.47 -2.19
CA GLY A 34 -7.04 12.85 -2.09
C GLY A 34 -7.77 12.04 -1.04
N GLU A 35 -8.99 12.36 -0.83
CA GLU A 35 -9.92 11.55 -0.06
C GLU A 35 -10.08 10.19 -0.72
N ILE A 36 -10.05 9.14 0.08
CA ILE A 36 -10.23 7.76 -0.37
C ILE A 36 -11.30 7.08 0.48
N ASP A 37 -12.27 6.49 -0.18
CA ASP A 37 -13.29 5.67 0.46
C ASP A 37 -12.75 4.29 0.80
N ILE A 38 -12.67 3.95 2.08
CA ILE A 38 -12.31 2.62 2.56
C ILE A 38 -13.56 1.89 3.03
N TYR A 39 -13.84 0.78 2.37
CA TYR A 39 -15.02 -0.03 2.58
C TYR A 39 -14.78 -1.11 3.64
N ASN A 40 -15.83 -1.39 4.43
CA ASN A 40 -15.90 -2.57 5.27
C ASN A 40 -16.30 -3.77 4.39
N GLY A 41 -15.38 -4.69 4.16
CA GLY A 41 -15.61 -5.90 3.37
C GLY A 41 -16.19 -7.07 4.17
N GLY A 42 -16.50 -6.86 5.44
CA GLY A 42 -17.03 -7.89 6.33
C GLY A 42 -15.98 -8.95 6.70
N THR A 43 -16.47 -10.12 7.09
CA THR A 43 -15.71 -11.31 7.47
C THR A 43 -14.65 -11.05 8.54
N GLU A 44 -15.03 -11.29 9.78
CA GLU A 44 -14.10 -11.30 10.91
C GLU A 44 -13.22 -12.54 10.86
N LEU A 45 -11.91 -12.34 10.87
CA LEU A 45 -10.90 -13.39 10.84
C LEU A 45 -10.12 -13.40 12.16
N SER A 46 -10.04 -14.54 12.84
CA SER A 46 -9.43 -14.69 14.15
C SER A 46 -8.49 -15.91 14.21
N TYR A 47 -7.65 -16.05 13.18
CA TYR A 47 -6.84 -17.25 12.97
C TYR A 47 -5.51 -17.27 13.71
N LEU A 48 -4.91 -16.10 13.92
CA LEU A 48 -3.59 -16.00 14.51
C LEU A 48 -3.61 -15.23 15.82
N MET A 49 -2.61 -15.50 16.64
CA MET A 49 -2.40 -14.84 17.92
C MET A 49 -0.95 -14.35 18.05
N ILE A 50 -0.79 -13.25 18.75
CA ILE A 50 0.51 -12.72 19.12
C ILE A 50 0.45 -12.16 20.53
N ASN A 51 1.53 -12.33 21.29
CA ASN A 51 1.63 -11.91 22.69
C ASN A 51 0.45 -12.44 23.55
N GLY A 52 0.03 -13.69 23.29
CA GLY A 52 -1.07 -14.34 24.02
C GLY A 52 -2.48 -13.85 23.66
N ARG A 53 -2.63 -12.98 22.65
CA ARG A 53 -3.93 -12.44 22.23
C ARG A 53 -4.24 -12.80 20.80
N VAL A 54 -5.45 -13.33 20.57
CA VAL A 54 -5.99 -13.53 19.23
C VAL A 54 -6.20 -12.18 18.56
N ARG A 55 -5.88 -12.10 17.26
CA ARG A 55 -6.07 -10.89 16.46
C ARG A 55 -7.23 -11.09 15.50
N THR A 56 -8.27 -10.34 15.76
CA THR A 56 -9.44 -10.30 14.89
C THR A 56 -9.29 -9.15 13.91
N LEU A 57 -9.38 -9.43 12.62
CA LEU A 57 -9.29 -8.45 11.55
C LEU A 57 -10.56 -8.50 10.71
N ILE A 58 -11.00 -7.34 10.28
CA ILE A 58 -12.03 -7.16 9.26
C ILE A 58 -11.31 -6.88 7.94
N TYR A 59 -11.79 -7.47 6.86
CA TYR A 59 -11.31 -7.17 5.53
C TYR A 59 -11.71 -5.75 5.15
N THR A 60 -10.74 -4.94 4.72
CA THR A 60 -10.98 -3.59 4.23
C THR A 60 -10.44 -3.44 2.82
N TYR A 61 -11.13 -2.66 1.99
CA TYR A 61 -10.76 -2.45 0.61
C TYR A 61 -11.16 -1.05 0.14
N TYR A 62 -10.60 -0.63 -0.98
CA TYR A 62 -11.07 0.51 -1.75
C TYR A 62 -11.42 0.08 -3.18
N ASN A 63 -12.24 0.88 -3.84
CA ASN A 63 -12.61 0.64 -5.22
C ASN A 63 -11.68 1.43 -6.15
N TYR A 64 -10.98 0.70 -7.00
CA TYR A 64 -10.16 1.26 -8.06
C TYR A 64 -10.87 1.16 -9.40
N VAL A 65 -10.93 2.26 -10.15
CA VAL A 65 -11.49 2.26 -11.49
C VAL A 65 -10.33 2.30 -12.48
N ASN A 66 -10.19 1.24 -13.28
CA ASN A 66 -9.12 1.15 -14.27
C ASN A 66 -9.40 2.06 -15.50
N ALA A 67 -8.44 2.16 -16.42
CA ALA A 67 -8.56 2.98 -17.64
C ALA A 67 -9.72 2.56 -18.55
N LYS A 68 -10.26 1.34 -18.40
CA LYS A 68 -11.43 0.85 -19.14
C LYS A 68 -12.76 1.16 -18.45
N GLY A 69 -12.74 1.81 -17.30
CA GLY A 69 -13.91 2.10 -16.49
C GLY A 69 -14.42 0.91 -15.65
N GLU A 70 -13.64 -0.16 -15.54
CA GLU A 70 -13.98 -1.33 -14.72
C GLU A 70 -13.59 -1.06 -13.26
N THR A 71 -14.53 -1.29 -12.34
CA THR A 71 -14.26 -1.18 -10.90
C THR A 71 -13.66 -2.47 -10.38
N ARG A 72 -12.57 -2.35 -9.64
CA ARG A 72 -11.90 -3.44 -8.95
C ARG A 72 -11.77 -3.15 -7.47
N GLU A 73 -12.00 -4.16 -6.68
CA GLU A 73 -11.81 -4.14 -5.25
C GLU A 73 -10.34 -4.42 -4.93
N ILE A 74 -9.67 -3.47 -4.31
CA ILE A 74 -8.26 -3.57 -3.93
C ILE A 74 -8.15 -3.57 -2.40
N PRO A 75 -7.44 -4.53 -1.78
CA PRO A 75 -7.24 -4.55 -0.34
C PRO A 75 -6.59 -3.26 0.18
N ALA A 76 -7.15 -2.71 1.23
CA ALA A 76 -6.61 -1.54 1.92
C ALA A 76 -5.93 -1.97 3.22
N TYR A 77 -4.62 -1.75 3.32
CA TYR A 77 -3.83 -2.08 4.50
C TYR A 77 -3.58 -0.84 5.35
N CYS A 78 -4.02 -0.87 6.61
CA CYS A 78 -3.67 0.17 7.55
C CYS A 78 -2.19 0.05 7.92
N VAL A 79 -1.41 1.06 7.58
CA VAL A 79 0.03 1.14 7.89
C VAL A 79 0.31 1.90 9.19
N ASN A 80 -0.68 2.59 9.74
CA ASN A 80 -0.56 3.23 11.05
C ASN A 80 -1.39 2.46 12.09
N PRO A 81 -0.77 1.60 12.91
CA PRO A 81 -1.46 0.78 13.89
C PRO A 81 -2.09 1.59 15.04
N ASN A 82 -1.75 2.87 15.17
CA ASN A 82 -2.29 3.75 16.20
C ASN A 82 -3.58 4.47 15.76
N ILE A 83 -3.92 4.38 14.48
CA ILE A 83 -5.18 4.90 13.95
C ILE A 83 -6.23 3.80 13.98
N THR A 84 -7.41 4.14 14.45
CA THR A 84 -8.56 3.23 14.37
C THR A 84 -8.85 2.97 12.89
N GLY A 85 -8.82 1.69 12.50
CA GLY A 85 -9.27 1.28 11.17
C GLY A 85 -10.78 1.51 11.00
N VAL A 86 -11.36 0.98 9.93
CA VAL A 86 -12.82 1.09 9.71
C VAL A 86 -13.55 0.61 10.97
N PRO A 87 -14.33 1.48 11.63
CA PRO A 87 -15.04 1.12 12.85
C PRO A 87 -16.06 0.01 12.61
N GLN A 88 -16.31 -0.82 13.62
CA GLN A 88 -17.33 -1.86 13.54
C GLN A 88 -18.76 -1.33 13.36
N THR A 89 -18.96 -0.04 13.61
CA THR A 89 -20.24 0.65 13.37
C THR A 89 -20.54 0.90 11.90
N VAL A 90 -19.53 0.77 11.03
CA VAL A 90 -19.70 0.87 9.57
C VAL A 90 -20.19 -0.47 9.06
N GLY A 91 -21.34 -0.48 8.42
CA GLY A 91 -21.96 -1.69 7.87
C GLY A 91 -21.11 -2.34 6.78
N VAL A 92 -21.28 -3.63 6.59
CA VAL A 92 -20.61 -4.37 5.50
C VAL A 92 -21.05 -3.79 4.15
N GLY A 93 -20.09 -3.41 3.32
CA GLY A 93 -20.30 -2.74 2.03
C GLY A 93 -20.45 -1.22 2.13
N GLU A 94 -20.43 -0.65 3.33
CA GLU A 94 -20.36 0.79 3.55
C GLU A 94 -18.91 1.25 3.65
N SER A 95 -18.65 2.53 3.35
CA SER A 95 -17.33 3.16 3.39
C SER A 95 -17.22 4.25 4.44
N ILE A 96 -16.00 4.53 4.80
CA ILE A 96 -15.58 5.77 5.46
C ILE A 96 -14.55 6.45 4.57
N GLU A 97 -14.69 7.75 4.45
CA GLU A 97 -13.72 8.61 3.80
C GLU A 97 -12.49 8.82 4.69
N TYR A 98 -11.31 8.55 4.13
CA TYR A 98 -10.03 8.83 4.74
C TYR A 98 -9.27 9.85 3.91
N LEU A 99 -8.69 10.82 4.59
CA LEU A 99 -7.71 11.71 3.98
C LEU A 99 -6.37 10.97 3.96
N ALA A 100 -5.78 10.83 2.78
CA ALA A 100 -4.43 10.30 2.65
C ALA A 100 -3.44 11.41 3.06
N GLU A 101 -2.81 11.26 4.23
CA GLU A 101 -1.96 12.29 4.83
C GLU A 101 -0.54 12.23 4.29
N GLU A 102 -0.01 11.03 4.05
CA GLU A 102 1.36 10.86 3.58
C GLU A 102 1.58 9.54 2.82
N LYS A 103 2.60 9.52 1.99
CA LYS A 103 3.08 8.33 1.27
C LYS A 103 4.19 7.67 2.08
N THR A 104 4.14 6.35 2.25
CA THR A 104 5.26 5.64 2.84
C THR A 104 6.38 5.45 1.82
N SER A 105 7.60 5.78 2.23
CA SER A 105 8.83 5.50 1.48
C SER A 105 9.66 4.38 2.13
N ASP A 106 9.11 3.73 3.17
CA ASP A 106 9.81 2.63 3.84
C ASP A 106 9.89 1.41 2.90
N PRO A 107 11.10 1.04 2.41
CA PRO A 107 11.25 -0.04 1.44
C PRO A 107 10.78 -1.39 1.98
N LYS A 108 10.79 -1.59 3.28
CA LYS A 108 10.32 -2.84 3.88
C LYS A 108 8.80 -2.92 3.95
N VAL A 109 8.13 -1.79 4.22
CA VAL A 109 6.67 -1.71 4.12
C VAL A 109 6.23 -2.02 2.70
N LEU A 110 6.86 -1.36 1.71
CA LEU A 110 6.61 -1.61 0.30
C LEU A 110 6.93 -3.05 -0.08
N GLY A 111 8.05 -3.58 0.39
CA GLY A 111 8.45 -4.96 0.16
C GLY A 111 7.46 -5.98 0.73
N ILE A 112 6.92 -5.77 1.93
CA ILE A 112 5.90 -6.64 2.53
C ILE A 112 4.61 -6.61 1.70
N VAL A 113 4.14 -5.43 1.31
CA VAL A 113 2.94 -5.30 0.48
C VAL A 113 3.16 -5.96 -0.90
N ALA A 114 4.33 -5.73 -1.51
CA ALA A 114 4.70 -6.32 -2.80
C ALA A 114 4.84 -7.86 -2.74
N ASN A 115 5.19 -8.44 -1.62
CA ASN A 115 5.26 -9.89 -1.42
C ASN A 115 4.00 -10.49 -0.79
N GLY A 116 2.97 -9.67 -0.54
CA GLY A 116 1.69 -10.06 0.01
C GLY A 116 0.58 -10.19 -1.04
N TYR A 117 -0.66 -10.36 -0.58
CA TYR A 117 -1.87 -10.32 -1.41
C TYR A 117 -2.26 -8.85 -1.66
N PRO A 118 -2.72 -8.45 -2.86
CA PRO A 118 -3.01 -9.27 -4.04
C PRO A 118 -1.82 -9.44 -5.00
N THR A 119 -0.66 -8.88 -4.68
CA THR A 119 0.55 -8.91 -5.50
C THR A 119 0.96 -10.33 -5.83
N ARG A 120 1.09 -11.13 -4.81
CA ARG A 120 1.19 -12.58 -5.01
C ARG A 120 -0.21 -13.18 -5.00
N SER A 121 -0.44 -14.09 -5.91
CA SER A 121 -1.70 -14.79 -6.02
C SER A 121 -1.98 -15.65 -4.78
N LEU A 122 -3.24 -16.01 -4.58
CA LEU A 122 -3.62 -16.92 -3.49
C LEU A 122 -2.94 -18.29 -3.62
N GLU A 123 -2.74 -18.76 -4.85
CA GLU A 123 -2.04 -20.01 -5.14
C GLU A 123 -0.58 -19.95 -4.69
N GLU A 124 0.14 -18.88 -5.04
CA GLU A 124 1.53 -18.66 -4.61
C GLU A 124 1.69 -18.56 -3.09
N LEU A 125 0.66 -18.05 -2.42
CA LEU A 125 0.61 -17.93 -0.96
C LEU A 125 0.11 -19.22 -0.29
N GLY A 126 -0.40 -20.21 -1.05
CA GLY A 126 -1.01 -21.43 -0.54
C GLY A 126 -2.33 -21.20 0.20
N LEU A 127 -3.07 -20.15 -0.15
CA LEU A 127 -4.29 -19.70 0.52
C LEU A 127 -5.52 -19.91 -0.36
N GLU A 128 -6.71 -19.95 0.27
CA GLU A 128 -7.94 -20.37 -0.39
C GLU A 128 -8.82 -19.22 -0.89
N ASN A 129 -8.69 -18.04 -0.27
CA ASN A 129 -9.51 -16.88 -0.61
C ASN A 129 -8.86 -15.54 -0.24
N LYS A 130 -9.41 -14.45 -0.76
CA LYS A 130 -8.92 -13.09 -0.55
C LYS A 130 -8.81 -12.67 0.92
N TYR A 131 -9.71 -13.15 1.75
CA TYR A 131 -9.72 -12.82 3.17
C TYR A 131 -8.50 -13.40 3.90
N GLN A 132 -8.15 -14.65 3.57
CA GLN A 132 -6.94 -15.29 4.11
C GLN A 132 -5.67 -14.56 3.61
N GLY A 133 -5.64 -14.19 2.33
CA GLY A 133 -4.53 -13.41 1.74
C GLY A 133 -4.34 -12.07 2.42
N TYR A 134 -5.43 -11.33 2.58
CA TYR A 134 -5.44 -10.07 3.30
C TYR A 134 -4.97 -10.22 4.76
N TYR A 135 -5.50 -11.21 5.47
CA TYR A 135 -5.16 -11.46 6.86
C TYR A 135 -3.67 -11.75 7.05
N ALA A 136 -3.13 -12.66 6.25
CA ALA A 136 -1.71 -13.03 6.31
C ALA A 136 -0.80 -11.83 6.02
N THR A 137 -1.11 -11.04 4.99
CA THR A 137 -0.36 -9.84 4.61
C THR A 137 -0.41 -8.79 5.71
N LYS A 138 -1.58 -8.51 6.24
CA LYS A 138 -1.75 -7.52 7.33
C LYS A 138 -1.02 -7.94 8.60
N MET A 139 -1.03 -9.22 8.95
CA MET A 139 -0.29 -9.73 10.11
C MET A 139 1.23 -9.59 9.92
N ALA A 140 1.75 -9.86 8.72
CA ALA A 140 3.16 -9.64 8.38
C ALA A 140 3.53 -8.15 8.50
N LEU A 141 2.71 -7.28 7.93
CA LEU A 141 2.91 -5.83 7.97
C LEU A 141 2.93 -5.29 9.40
N TRP A 142 1.99 -5.71 10.24
CA TRP A 142 1.94 -5.26 11.62
C TRP A 142 3.06 -5.82 12.50
N CYS A 143 3.55 -7.03 12.22
CA CYS A 143 4.76 -7.53 12.86
C CYS A 143 6.00 -6.70 12.53
N TYR A 144 6.01 -6.00 11.40
CA TYR A 144 7.07 -5.07 11.04
C TYR A 144 6.85 -3.70 11.69
N LEU A 145 5.64 -3.16 11.64
CA LEU A 145 5.33 -1.81 12.09
C LEU A 145 5.28 -1.66 13.62
N LEU A 146 4.88 -2.71 14.33
CA LEU A 146 4.72 -2.68 15.78
C LEU A 146 5.97 -3.23 16.47
N SER A 147 6.71 -2.38 17.16
CA SER A 147 7.96 -2.75 17.83
C SER A 147 7.83 -3.85 18.90
N ASN A 148 6.62 -4.05 19.43
CA ASN A 148 6.32 -5.10 20.41
C ASN A 148 5.75 -6.37 19.78
N TRP A 149 5.71 -6.47 18.43
CA TRP A 149 5.27 -7.65 17.69
C TRP A 149 6.45 -8.29 16.98
N ASP A 150 6.88 -9.46 17.46
CA ASP A 150 7.90 -10.26 16.80
C ASP A 150 7.21 -11.34 15.96
N ILE A 151 7.53 -11.40 14.67
CA ILE A 151 7.02 -12.43 13.75
C ILE A 151 7.27 -13.86 14.22
N ASN A 152 8.34 -14.08 14.99
CA ASN A 152 8.65 -15.37 15.58
C ASN A 152 7.67 -15.78 16.70
N ASN A 153 7.04 -14.79 17.33
CA ASN A 153 6.01 -14.98 18.36
C ASN A 153 4.59 -15.10 17.78
N LEU A 154 4.45 -14.93 16.46
CA LEU A 154 3.16 -15.15 15.79
C LEU A 154 2.85 -16.65 15.78
N LYS A 155 1.67 -17.00 16.25
CA LYS A 155 1.21 -18.39 16.44
C LYS A 155 -0.23 -18.54 15.93
N VAL A 156 -0.61 -19.78 15.70
CA VAL A 156 -1.99 -20.15 15.43
C VAL A 156 -2.84 -19.94 16.69
N ASN A 157 -4.06 -19.47 16.51
CA ASN A 157 -5.05 -19.41 17.59
C ASN A 157 -5.29 -20.81 18.16
N SER A 158 -4.98 -21.00 19.43
CA SER A 158 -5.01 -22.31 20.10
C SER A 158 -6.41 -22.90 20.29
N SER A 159 -7.46 -22.09 20.07
CA SER A 159 -8.84 -22.59 20.13
C SER A 159 -9.31 -23.27 18.84
N LEU A 160 -8.54 -23.18 17.75
CA LEU A 160 -8.92 -23.74 16.46
C LEU A 160 -8.65 -25.24 16.39
N THR A 161 -9.52 -25.95 15.69
CA THR A 161 -9.41 -27.39 15.46
C THR A 161 -9.78 -27.75 14.02
N GLY A 162 -9.48 -28.96 13.59
CA GLY A 162 -9.90 -29.48 12.29
C GLY A 162 -9.43 -28.63 11.11
N VAL A 163 -10.34 -28.31 10.21
CA VAL A 163 -10.07 -27.55 8.97
C VAL A 163 -9.63 -26.12 9.29
N GLU A 164 -10.22 -25.49 10.29
CA GLU A 164 -9.86 -24.12 10.66
C GLU A 164 -8.43 -24.03 11.20
N LEU A 165 -7.96 -25.04 11.93
CA LEU A 165 -6.58 -25.16 12.35
C LEU A 165 -5.63 -25.26 11.14
N GLN A 166 -5.97 -26.08 10.15
CA GLN A 166 -5.18 -26.22 8.92
C GLN A 166 -5.11 -24.89 8.14
N ARG A 167 -6.22 -24.17 8.01
CA ARG A 167 -6.27 -22.84 7.40
C ARG A 167 -5.39 -21.85 8.15
N ALA A 168 -5.46 -21.85 9.48
CA ALA A 168 -4.63 -20.99 10.30
C ALA A 168 -3.14 -21.30 10.16
N GLN A 169 -2.76 -22.58 10.03
CA GLN A 169 -1.38 -22.98 9.77
C GLN A 169 -0.87 -22.47 8.41
N LYS A 170 -1.68 -22.55 7.36
CA LYS A 170 -1.36 -21.98 6.04
C LYS A 170 -1.18 -20.47 6.13
N MET A 171 -2.08 -19.76 6.79
CA MET A 171 -1.98 -18.29 6.97
C MET A 171 -0.75 -17.90 7.79
N LEU A 172 -0.40 -18.66 8.83
CA LEU A 172 0.83 -18.44 9.59
C LEU A 172 2.07 -18.59 8.73
N ALA A 173 2.12 -19.65 7.91
CA ALA A 173 3.24 -19.87 6.98
C ALA A 173 3.33 -18.74 5.95
N ALA A 174 2.21 -18.33 5.36
CA ALA A 174 2.16 -17.23 4.41
C ALA A 174 2.61 -15.90 5.05
N ALA A 175 2.12 -15.57 6.24
CA ALA A 175 2.52 -14.34 6.93
C ALA A 175 4.03 -14.29 7.22
N LYS A 176 4.63 -15.40 7.62
CA LYS A 176 6.08 -15.50 7.85
C LYS A 176 6.89 -15.40 6.55
N ASP A 177 6.44 -16.03 5.47
CA ASP A 177 7.07 -15.93 4.15
C ASP A 177 7.00 -14.51 3.59
N ILE A 178 5.83 -13.87 3.66
CA ILE A 178 5.62 -12.47 3.26
C ILE A 178 6.55 -11.55 4.05
N TYR A 179 6.60 -11.71 5.36
CA TYR A 179 7.48 -10.91 6.24
C TYR A 179 8.95 -11.07 5.86
N ALA A 180 9.42 -12.32 5.73
CA ALA A 180 10.82 -12.61 5.43
C ALA A 180 11.23 -12.03 4.08
N ARG A 181 10.43 -12.21 3.03
CA ARG A 181 10.68 -11.65 1.69
C ARG A 181 10.61 -10.13 1.71
N GLY A 182 9.57 -9.57 2.33
CA GLY A 182 9.36 -8.13 2.36
C GLY A 182 10.45 -7.39 3.14
N THR A 183 10.89 -7.91 4.27
CA THR A 183 11.96 -7.27 5.06
C THR A 183 13.36 -7.46 4.47
N ALA A 184 13.55 -8.46 3.60
CA ALA A 184 14.76 -8.63 2.81
C ALA A 184 14.78 -7.73 1.55
N TRP A 185 13.68 -7.05 1.25
CA TRP A 185 13.57 -6.15 0.10
C TRP A 185 14.50 -4.94 0.26
N THR A 186 15.39 -4.77 -0.68
CA THR A 186 16.38 -3.67 -0.67
C THR A 186 16.20 -2.71 -1.84
N GLU A 187 15.32 -3.04 -2.78
CA GLU A 187 15.04 -2.17 -3.91
C GLU A 187 14.25 -0.96 -3.45
N VAL A 188 14.86 0.19 -3.57
CA VAL A 188 14.12 1.45 -3.60
C VAL A 188 13.40 1.44 -4.93
N LEU A 189 12.09 1.23 -4.93
CA LEU A 189 11.30 1.45 -6.13
C LEU A 189 11.54 2.89 -6.52
N ALA A 190 12.19 3.09 -7.66
CA ALA A 190 12.45 4.43 -8.15
C ALA A 190 11.11 5.17 -8.24
N PRO A 191 11.05 6.44 -7.84
CA PRO A 191 9.81 7.22 -7.88
C PRO A 191 9.24 7.42 -9.30
N GLU A 192 9.90 6.91 -10.30
CA GLU A 192 9.54 6.95 -11.72
C GLU A 192 8.86 5.70 -12.24
N VAL A 193 8.24 4.89 -11.40
CA VAL A 193 7.29 3.92 -11.94
C VAL A 193 6.08 4.70 -12.44
N THR A 194 6.21 5.24 -13.63
CA THR A 194 5.08 5.70 -14.42
C THR A 194 4.23 4.48 -14.67
N CYS A 195 3.15 4.37 -13.93
CA CYS A 195 2.15 3.36 -14.17
C CYS A 195 1.64 3.57 -15.59
N SER A 196 1.99 2.66 -16.49
CA SER A 196 1.34 2.65 -17.80
C SER A 196 -0.17 2.50 -17.55
N PRO A 197 -1.02 3.36 -18.10
CA PRO A 197 -2.47 3.27 -17.94
C PRO A 197 -3.03 1.92 -18.43
N ASP A 198 -2.26 1.17 -19.19
CA ASP A 198 -2.63 -0.15 -19.71
C ASP A 198 -2.26 -1.32 -18.80
N ARG A 199 -1.55 -1.08 -17.71
CA ARG A 199 -1.26 -2.14 -16.75
C ARG A 199 -2.42 -2.30 -15.78
N ASP A 200 -3.19 -3.29 -16.05
CA ASP A 200 -4.29 -3.81 -15.24
C ASP A 200 -3.77 -4.56 -13.99
N THR A 201 -2.75 -4.02 -13.37
CA THR A 201 -2.12 -4.60 -12.19
C THR A 201 -2.48 -3.79 -10.96
N ALA A 202 -2.84 -4.47 -9.90
CA ALA A 202 -3.13 -3.94 -8.57
C ALA A 202 -1.97 -3.17 -7.91
N TYR A 203 -0.92 -2.91 -8.64
CA TYR A 203 0.32 -2.27 -8.22
C TYR A 203 0.44 -0.83 -8.56
N GLN A 204 -0.61 -0.19 -8.85
CA GLN A 204 -0.57 1.24 -8.73
C GLN A 204 -0.57 1.60 -7.24
N VAL A 205 0.40 1.08 -6.51
CA VAL A 205 0.88 1.82 -5.36
C VAL A 205 1.46 3.07 -6.00
N THR A 206 0.68 4.10 -6.05
CA THR A 206 1.18 5.43 -6.34
C THR A 206 2.11 5.75 -5.19
N ILE A 207 3.40 5.58 -5.45
CA ILE A 207 4.46 5.99 -4.55
C ILE A 207 4.64 7.49 -4.72
#